data_fd2548a3cce49ef11b9424f5e78040a0
#
_entry.id   fd2548a3cce49ef11b9424f5e78040a0
#
_cell.length_a   1.000
_cell.length_b   1.000
_cell.length_c   1.000
_cell.angle_alpha   90.00
_cell.angle_beta   90.00
_cell.angle_gamma   90.00
#
_symmetry.space_group_name_H-M   'P 1'
#
loop_
_entity.id
_entity.type
_entity.pdbx_description
1 polymer ?
#
loop_
_entity_poly.entity_id
_entity_poly.type
_entity_poly.pdbx_seq_one_letter_code
_entity_poly.pdbx_strand_id
1 'polypeptide(L)'
;MITQRFHYIFDAWGLNPKTLNNRKLVDSLLKDMAKLCKMRIIGGPLIVQGMDYNPGISGFCIIDFSHISIHTFSGPGEVCVDIFSCKPFNPEEVRTYLLKKLKVSKKNLFFFQVNYPAKPGKFSSAKISFATAQARKLQMANSTREA
;
A
#
# COMPACT_ATOMS: atom_id res chain seq x y z
N MET A 1 -0.65 4.69 28.02
CA MET A 1 0.38 4.40 27.00
C MET A 1 -0.29 4.53 25.64
N ILE A 2 0.31 5.25 24.69
CA ILE A 2 -0.25 5.39 23.34
C ILE A 2 0.36 4.30 22.47
N THR A 3 -0.49 3.53 21.77
CA THR A 3 -0.04 2.51 20.83
C THR A 3 0.71 3.16 19.68
N GLN A 4 1.94 2.73 19.42
CA GLN A 4 2.67 3.13 18.22
C GLN A 4 1.96 2.62 16.97
N ARG A 5 2.01 3.39 15.90
CA ARG A 5 1.38 3.06 14.62
C ARG A 5 2.39 3.23 13.50
N PHE A 6 2.49 2.19 12.70
CA PHE A 6 3.34 2.12 11.51
C PHE A 6 2.41 1.94 10.31
N HIS A 7 2.19 3.01 9.59
CA HIS A 7 1.23 3.03 8.49
C HIS A 7 1.95 3.47 7.23
N TYR A 8 1.99 2.58 6.25
CA TYR A 8 2.65 2.80 4.97
C TYR A 8 1.69 2.50 3.83
N ILE A 9 1.65 3.40 2.88
CA ILE A 9 0.89 3.25 1.63
C ILE A 9 1.89 3.13 0.50
N PHE A 10 1.78 2.07 -0.30
CA PHE A 10 2.59 1.83 -1.49
C PHE A 10 1.69 2.03 -2.71
N ASP A 11 2.17 2.79 -3.67
CA ASP A 11 1.44 3.11 -4.88
C ASP A 11 2.32 2.85 -6.10
N ALA A 12 1.77 2.16 -7.10
CA ALA A 12 2.48 1.76 -8.29
C ALA A 12 1.60 1.92 -9.53
N TRP A 13 2.22 2.30 -10.64
CA TRP A 13 1.55 2.50 -11.93
C TRP A 13 2.37 1.97 -13.10
N GLY A 14 1.74 1.92 -14.28
CA GLY A 14 2.35 1.41 -15.50
C GLY A 14 2.42 -0.11 -15.54
N LEU A 15 1.50 -0.79 -14.86
CA LEU A 15 1.37 -2.24 -14.82
C LEU A 15 0.50 -2.76 -15.96
N ASN A 16 0.76 -4.01 -16.36
CA ASN A 16 -0.07 -4.68 -17.35
C ASN A 16 -1.44 -5.04 -16.77
N PRO A 17 -2.56 -4.61 -17.40
CA PRO A 17 -3.92 -4.92 -16.96
C PRO A 17 -4.19 -6.41 -16.72
N LYS A 18 -3.64 -7.29 -17.56
CA LYS A 18 -3.79 -8.75 -17.39
C LYS A 18 -3.18 -9.26 -16.10
N THR A 19 -2.06 -8.67 -15.68
CA THR A 19 -1.42 -9.00 -14.39
C THR A 19 -2.31 -8.58 -13.22
N LEU A 20 -2.98 -7.44 -13.34
CA LEU A 20 -3.81 -6.84 -12.29
C LEU A 20 -5.15 -7.55 -12.08
N ASN A 21 -5.63 -8.32 -13.06
CA ASN A 21 -6.83 -9.16 -12.95
C ASN A 21 -6.52 -10.59 -12.47
N ASN A 22 -5.37 -10.81 -11.84
CA ASN A 22 -4.95 -12.12 -11.35
C ASN A 22 -5.18 -12.27 -9.84
N ARG A 23 -6.26 -12.97 -9.46
CA ARG A 23 -6.60 -13.26 -8.05
C ARG A 23 -5.47 -13.97 -7.29
N LYS A 24 -4.77 -14.91 -7.95
CA LYS A 24 -3.65 -15.65 -7.33
C LYS A 24 -2.47 -14.72 -7.02
N LEU A 25 -2.25 -13.69 -7.86
CA LEU A 25 -1.24 -12.68 -7.59
C LEU A 25 -1.59 -11.89 -6.33
N VAL A 26 -2.83 -11.40 -6.21
CA VAL A 26 -3.27 -10.62 -5.04
C VAL A 26 -3.18 -11.46 -3.77
N ASP A 27 -3.61 -12.73 -3.81
CA ASP A 27 -3.48 -13.66 -2.68
C ASP A 27 -2.00 -13.84 -2.27
N SER A 28 -1.12 -14.08 -3.24
CA SER A 28 0.31 -14.22 -2.96
C SER A 28 0.94 -12.95 -2.39
N LEU A 29 0.56 -11.77 -2.91
CA LEU A 29 1.04 -10.48 -2.41
C LEU A 29 0.68 -10.30 -0.94
N LEU A 30 -0.57 -10.53 -0.54
CA LEU A 30 -1.00 -10.41 0.86
C LEU A 30 -0.20 -11.34 1.78
N LYS A 31 -0.07 -12.62 1.40
CA LYS A 31 0.66 -13.62 2.18
C LYS A 31 2.14 -13.32 2.31
N ASP A 32 2.77 -12.92 1.21
CA ASP A 32 4.21 -12.65 1.19
C ASP A 32 4.52 -11.35 1.96
N MET A 33 3.71 -10.31 1.85
CA MET A 33 3.88 -9.08 2.62
C MET A 33 3.70 -9.31 4.11
N ALA A 34 2.73 -10.10 4.54
CA ALA A 34 2.58 -10.47 5.95
C ALA A 34 3.86 -11.15 6.48
N LYS A 35 4.45 -12.09 5.71
CA LYS A 35 5.72 -12.76 6.05
C LYS A 35 6.88 -11.77 6.14
N LEU A 36 7.02 -10.87 5.16
CA LEU A 36 8.06 -9.83 5.14
C LEU A 36 7.97 -8.91 6.36
N CYS A 37 6.75 -8.56 6.76
CA CYS A 37 6.49 -7.80 7.98
C CYS A 37 6.69 -8.62 9.28
N LYS A 38 7.01 -9.92 9.17
CA LYS A 38 7.11 -10.87 10.30
C LYS A 38 5.83 -10.90 11.14
N MET A 39 4.69 -10.96 10.46
CA MET A 39 3.35 -10.98 11.03
C MET A 39 2.55 -12.17 10.49
N ARG A 40 1.60 -12.65 11.29
CA ARG A 40 0.74 -13.79 10.93
C ARG A 40 -0.62 -13.29 10.46
N ILE A 41 -1.14 -13.89 9.40
CA ILE A 41 -2.53 -13.68 8.99
C ILE A 41 -3.43 -14.44 9.97
N ILE A 42 -4.36 -13.73 10.59
CA ILE A 42 -5.35 -14.28 11.54
C ILE A 42 -6.78 -14.19 11.01
N GLY A 43 -7.00 -13.49 9.88
CA GLY A 43 -8.27 -13.43 9.17
C GLY A 43 -8.07 -13.15 7.69
N GLY A 44 -8.78 -13.87 6.83
CA GLY A 44 -8.61 -13.79 5.37
C GLY A 44 -7.48 -14.66 4.84
N PRO A 45 -6.93 -14.38 3.62
CA PRO A 45 -7.27 -13.25 2.74
C PRO A 45 -8.70 -13.29 2.19
N LEU A 46 -9.38 -12.16 2.23
CA LEU A 46 -10.60 -11.92 1.45
C LEU A 46 -10.20 -11.29 0.12
N ILE A 47 -10.62 -11.87 -0.99
CA ILE A 47 -10.30 -11.37 -2.34
C ILE A 47 -11.58 -11.27 -3.15
N VAL A 48 -11.85 -10.06 -3.63
CA VAL A 48 -13.08 -9.72 -4.35
C VAL A 48 -12.74 -9.13 -5.71
N GLN A 49 -13.48 -9.56 -6.74
CA GLN A 49 -13.42 -8.96 -8.07
C GLN A 49 -14.14 -7.63 -8.07
N GLY A 50 -13.55 -6.62 -8.68
CA GLY A 50 -14.19 -5.32 -8.92
C GLY A 50 -15.36 -5.42 -9.93
N MET A 51 -16.09 -4.32 -10.03
CA MET A 51 -17.23 -4.19 -10.95
C MET A 51 -16.75 -3.76 -12.35
N ASP A 52 -17.56 -3.96 -13.37
CA ASP A 52 -17.19 -3.63 -14.77
C ASP A 52 -16.83 -2.16 -14.97
N TYR A 53 -17.47 -1.26 -14.22
CA TYR A 53 -17.18 0.18 -14.25
C TYR A 53 -15.93 0.57 -13.43
N ASN A 54 -15.41 -0.33 -12.60
CA ASN A 54 -14.16 -0.17 -11.85
C ASN A 54 -13.43 -1.52 -11.80
N PRO A 55 -12.85 -1.97 -12.93
CA PRO A 55 -12.26 -3.30 -13.05
C PRO A 55 -10.94 -3.41 -12.29
N GLY A 56 -10.80 -4.51 -11.59
CA GLY A 56 -9.62 -4.84 -10.79
C GLY A 56 -9.95 -5.86 -9.72
N ILE A 57 -9.07 -6.01 -8.76
CA ILE A 57 -9.22 -6.95 -7.64
C ILE A 57 -8.89 -6.24 -6.35
N SER A 58 -9.74 -6.38 -5.36
CA SER A 58 -9.50 -5.94 -3.99
C SER A 58 -9.14 -7.14 -3.11
N GLY A 59 -8.11 -7.00 -2.31
CA GLY A 59 -7.70 -8.00 -1.34
C GLY A 59 -7.50 -7.39 0.05
N PHE A 60 -7.86 -8.14 1.09
CA PHE A 60 -7.72 -7.70 2.47
C PHE A 60 -7.38 -8.88 3.37
N CYS A 61 -6.48 -8.69 4.33
CA CYS A 61 -6.29 -9.64 5.41
C CYS A 61 -6.04 -8.94 6.75
N ILE A 62 -6.51 -9.57 7.81
CA ILE A 62 -6.20 -9.19 9.19
C ILE A 62 -4.92 -9.91 9.60
N ILE A 63 -3.96 -9.16 10.08
CA ILE A 63 -2.72 -9.67 10.65
C ILE A 63 -2.75 -9.48 12.17
N ASP A 64 -1.92 -10.24 12.88
CA ASP A 64 -1.85 -10.19 14.35
C ASP A 64 -1.53 -8.80 14.93
N PHE A 65 -1.09 -7.85 14.10
CA PHE A 65 -0.84 -6.45 14.49
C PHE A 65 -1.57 -5.42 13.63
N SER A 66 -2.62 -5.72 12.95
CA SER A 66 -3.66 -4.90 12.30
C SER A 66 -4.14 -5.46 10.95
N HIS A 67 -3.73 -4.85 9.79
CA HIS A 67 -4.23 -5.32 8.48
C HIS A 67 -3.31 -4.94 7.32
N ILE A 68 -3.54 -5.65 6.21
CA ILE A 68 -2.98 -5.32 4.89
C ILE A 68 -4.13 -5.31 3.90
N SER A 69 -4.20 -4.27 3.06
CA SER A 69 -5.11 -4.22 1.92
C SER A 69 -4.38 -3.97 0.60
N ILE A 70 -4.96 -4.47 -0.48
CA ILE A 70 -4.50 -4.27 -1.85
C ILE A 70 -5.70 -3.93 -2.73
N HIS A 71 -5.53 -2.93 -3.58
CA HIS A 71 -6.46 -2.62 -4.66
C HIS A 71 -5.70 -2.54 -5.97
N THR A 72 -6.13 -3.33 -6.94
CA THR A 72 -5.64 -3.22 -8.32
C THR A 72 -6.68 -2.51 -9.16
N PHE A 73 -6.22 -1.67 -10.06
CA PHE A 73 -7.05 -0.92 -11.01
C PHE A 73 -6.57 -1.28 -12.42
N SER A 74 -7.21 -2.29 -13.02
CA SER A 74 -6.72 -2.84 -14.28
C SER A 74 -6.91 -1.89 -15.47
N GLY A 75 -7.87 -0.97 -15.44
CA GLY A 75 -8.03 0.05 -16.46
C GLY A 75 -6.81 0.97 -16.58
N PRO A 76 -6.46 1.74 -15.54
CA PRO A 76 -5.30 2.64 -15.56
C PRO A 76 -3.95 1.93 -15.37
N GLY A 77 -3.92 0.66 -14.98
CA GLY A 77 -2.67 -0.08 -14.73
C GLY A 77 -2.01 0.27 -13.41
N GLU A 78 -2.79 0.37 -12.33
CA GLU A 78 -2.35 0.84 -11.01
C GLU A 78 -2.58 -0.19 -9.91
N VAL A 79 -1.77 -0.12 -8.86
CA VAL A 79 -1.91 -0.90 -7.62
C VAL A 79 -1.69 0.03 -6.43
N CYS A 80 -2.61 -0.01 -5.48
CA CYS A 80 -2.45 0.61 -4.18
C CYS A 80 -2.39 -0.47 -3.10
N VAL A 81 -1.40 -0.37 -2.21
CA VAL A 81 -1.22 -1.25 -1.05
C VAL A 81 -1.20 -0.40 0.21
N ASP A 82 -1.99 -0.78 1.19
CA ASP A 82 -2.00 -0.18 2.52
C ASP A 82 -1.56 -1.22 3.56
N ILE A 83 -0.58 -0.87 4.39
CA ILE A 83 -0.14 -1.68 5.53
C ILE A 83 -0.21 -0.82 6.79
N PHE A 84 -1.17 -1.15 7.64
CA PHE A 84 -1.31 -0.55 8.95
C PHE A 84 -0.93 -1.55 10.03
N SER A 85 -0.01 -1.17 10.93
CA SER A 85 0.49 -2.06 11.97
C SER A 85 0.78 -1.33 13.30
N CYS A 86 0.57 -2.03 14.42
CA CYS A 86 1.03 -1.63 15.75
C CYS A 86 2.45 -2.12 16.03
N LYS A 87 3.05 -2.93 15.14
CA LYS A 87 4.40 -3.46 15.23
C LYS A 87 5.27 -2.86 14.12
N PRO A 88 6.52 -2.46 14.41
CA PRO A 88 7.42 -1.96 13.38
C PRO A 88 7.77 -3.05 12.36
N PHE A 89 7.92 -2.65 11.11
CA PHE A 89 8.43 -3.48 10.02
C PHE A 89 9.29 -2.63 9.07
N ASN A 90 10.05 -3.29 8.20
CA ASN A 90 10.90 -2.60 7.22
C ASN A 90 10.14 -2.34 5.92
N PRO A 91 9.71 -1.10 5.62
CA PRO A 91 8.97 -0.79 4.40
C PRO A 91 9.81 -0.93 3.13
N GLU A 92 11.15 -0.81 3.21
CA GLU A 92 12.03 -0.98 2.04
C GLU A 92 12.10 -2.45 1.59
N GLU A 93 11.95 -3.42 2.49
CA GLU A 93 11.84 -4.83 2.10
C GLU A 93 10.55 -5.07 1.34
N VAL A 94 9.43 -4.51 1.81
CA VAL A 94 8.14 -4.58 1.11
C VAL A 94 8.21 -3.91 -0.26
N ARG A 95 8.80 -2.72 -0.33
CA ARG A 95 9.01 -2.00 -1.60
C ARG A 95 9.83 -2.83 -2.59
N THR A 96 10.96 -3.37 -2.15
CA THR A 96 11.84 -4.19 -3.00
C THR A 96 11.11 -5.42 -3.52
N TYR A 97 10.33 -6.07 -2.67
CA TYR A 97 9.50 -7.19 -3.05
C TYR A 97 8.45 -6.81 -4.10
N LEU A 98 7.72 -5.71 -3.88
CA LEU A 98 6.69 -5.23 -4.81
C LEU A 98 7.28 -4.88 -6.18
N LEU A 99 8.43 -4.18 -6.23
CA LEU A 99 9.14 -3.89 -7.49
C LEU A 99 9.41 -5.16 -8.29
N LYS A 100 9.93 -6.20 -7.63
CA LYS A 100 10.26 -7.48 -8.26
C LYS A 100 9.01 -8.25 -8.68
N LYS A 101 8.02 -8.36 -7.78
CA LYS A 101 6.81 -9.19 -7.99
C LYS A 101 5.89 -8.60 -9.05
N LEU A 102 5.71 -7.29 -9.05
CA LEU A 102 4.90 -6.56 -10.01
C LEU A 102 5.66 -6.23 -11.31
N LYS A 103 6.97 -6.46 -11.36
CA LYS A 103 7.84 -6.12 -12.49
C LYS A 103 7.74 -4.64 -12.90
N VAL A 104 7.67 -3.76 -11.92
CA VAL A 104 7.55 -2.32 -12.10
C VAL A 104 8.89 -1.64 -11.83
N SER A 105 9.18 -0.55 -12.54
CA SER A 105 10.42 0.19 -12.36
C SER A 105 10.40 1.02 -11.06
N LYS A 106 11.60 1.32 -10.52
CA LYS A 106 11.73 2.13 -9.29
C LYS A 106 11.07 3.50 -9.38
N LYS A 107 10.98 4.09 -10.57
CA LYS A 107 10.32 5.39 -10.80
C LYS A 107 8.79 5.32 -10.76
N ASN A 108 8.23 4.12 -10.88
CA ASN A 108 6.80 3.86 -10.97
C ASN A 108 6.25 3.18 -9.70
N LEU A 109 7.02 3.15 -8.61
CA LEU A 109 6.57 2.70 -7.31
C LEU A 109 7.17 3.60 -6.24
N PHE A 110 6.32 4.20 -5.42
CA PHE A 110 6.72 4.97 -4.25
C PHE A 110 5.90 4.54 -3.04
N PHE A 111 6.33 4.93 -1.85
CA PHE A 111 5.57 4.75 -0.64
C PHE A 111 5.58 5.97 0.25
N PHE A 112 4.54 6.10 1.04
CA PHE A 112 4.37 7.15 2.05
C PHE A 112 4.32 6.53 3.44
N GLN A 113 4.87 7.25 4.41
CA GLN A 113 4.59 6.98 5.81
C GLN A 113 3.57 7.98 6.33
N VAL A 114 2.47 7.48 6.86
CA VAL A 114 1.50 8.31 7.59
C VAL A 114 1.97 8.48 9.03
N ASN A 115 2.23 9.73 9.43
CA ASN A 115 2.68 10.04 10.77
C ASN A 115 1.50 10.39 11.67
N TYR A 116 1.34 9.66 12.76
CA TYR A 116 0.32 9.90 13.77
C TYR A 116 0.87 10.80 14.88
N PRO A 117 0.02 11.70 15.45
CA PRO A 117 0.45 12.56 16.55
C PRO A 117 0.78 11.73 17.79
N ALA A 118 1.85 12.11 18.48
CA ALA A 118 2.30 11.42 19.69
C ALA A 118 1.37 11.59 20.91
N LYS A 119 0.45 12.57 20.87
CA LYS A 119 -0.48 12.87 21.98
C LYS A 119 -1.93 12.99 21.46
N PRO A 120 -2.92 12.38 22.15
CA PRO A 120 -4.34 12.59 21.84
C PRO A 120 -4.71 14.07 22.01
N GLY A 121 -5.56 14.60 21.13
CA GLY A 121 -6.18 15.92 21.28
C GLY A 121 -5.46 17.09 20.60
N LYS A 122 -4.28 16.90 20.01
CA LYS A 122 -3.66 17.90 19.13
C LYS A 122 -3.71 17.41 17.68
N PHE A 123 -4.87 17.46 17.08
CA PHE A 123 -5.04 17.20 15.66
C PHE A 123 -4.62 18.43 14.86
N SER A 124 -3.35 18.55 14.59
CA SER A 124 -2.91 19.26 13.40
C SER A 124 -2.65 18.22 12.33
N SER A 125 -3.13 18.44 11.13
CA SER A 125 -2.98 17.65 9.89
C SER A 125 -2.01 16.46 9.93
N ALA A 126 -2.43 15.29 9.46
CA ALA A 126 -1.54 14.15 9.26
C ALA A 126 -0.35 14.58 8.39
N LYS A 127 0.87 14.45 8.90
CA LYS A 127 2.07 14.68 8.09
C LYS A 127 2.37 13.43 7.30
N ILE A 128 2.32 13.52 5.99
CA ILE A 128 2.75 12.46 5.08
C ILE A 128 4.23 12.67 4.79
N SER A 129 5.06 11.69 5.14
CA SER A 129 6.48 11.68 4.82
C SER A 129 6.73 10.87 3.57
N PHE A 130 7.40 11.47 2.58
CA PHE A 130 7.74 10.78 1.34
C PHE A 130 9.11 10.14 1.45
N ALA A 131 9.18 8.86 1.13
CA ALA A 131 10.44 8.11 1.15
C ALA A 131 11.32 8.38 -0.08
N THR A 132 10.78 9.01 -1.14
CA THR A 132 11.54 9.31 -2.36
C THR A 132 11.35 10.76 -2.82
N ALA A 133 12.38 11.35 -3.44
CA ALA A 133 12.31 12.68 -4.04
C ALA A 133 11.25 12.77 -5.16
N GLN A 134 10.90 11.66 -5.79
CA GLN A 134 9.92 11.56 -6.87
C GLN A 134 8.49 11.66 -6.34
N ALA A 135 8.20 11.06 -5.18
CA ALA A 135 6.91 11.20 -4.52
C ALA A 135 6.63 12.67 -4.13
N ARG A 136 7.66 13.40 -3.69
CA ARG A 136 7.56 14.85 -3.41
C ARG A 136 7.19 15.66 -4.65
N LYS A 137 7.77 15.35 -5.82
CA LYS A 137 7.45 16.04 -7.09
C LYS A 137 6.01 15.81 -7.53
N LEU A 138 5.48 14.60 -7.38
CA LEU A 138 4.09 14.26 -7.73
C LEU A 138 3.08 14.98 -6.83
N GLN A 139 3.35 15.10 -5.54
CA GLN A 139 2.49 15.86 -4.63
C GLN A 139 2.44 17.34 -5.01
N MET A 140 3.59 17.94 -5.32
CA MET A 140 3.65 19.35 -5.74
C MET A 140 2.90 19.58 -7.06
N ALA A 141 2.99 18.64 -8.00
CA ALA A 141 2.26 18.72 -9.28
C ALA A 141 0.74 18.58 -9.12
N ASN A 142 0.26 17.81 -8.14
CA ASN A 142 -1.16 17.66 -7.86
C ASN A 142 -1.73 18.88 -7.11
N SER A 143 -1.01 19.44 -6.17
CA SER A 143 -1.45 20.65 -5.44
C SER A 143 -1.54 21.92 -6.32
N THR A 144 -0.80 21.96 -7.44
CA THR A 144 -0.89 23.05 -8.43
C THR A 144 -2.03 22.87 -9.45
N ARG A 145 -2.69 21.71 -9.48
CA ARG A 145 -3.86 21.48 -10.35
C ARG A 145 -5.20 21.74 -9.63
N GLU A 146 -5.17 21.84 -8.31
CA GLU A 146 -6.36 22.15 -7.48
C GLU A 146 -6.44 23.63 -7.08
N ALA A 147 -5.47 24.44 -7.45
CA ALA A 147 -5.44 25.88 -7.28
C ALA A 147 -5.74 26.62 -8.61
#